data_1860929ea989320637fc86347409ccc1
#
_entry.id   1860929ea989320637fc86347409ccc1
#
_cell.length_a   1.000
_cell.length_b   1.000
_cell.length_c   1.000
_cell.angle_alpha   90.00
_cell.angle_beta   90.00
_cell.angle_gamma   90.00
#
_symmetry.space_group_name_H-M   'P 1'
#
loop_
_entity.id
_entity.type
_entity.pdbx_description
1 polymer ?
#
loop_
_entity_poly.entity_id
_entity_poly.type
_entity_poly.pdbx_seq_one_letter_code
_entity_poly.pdbx_strand_id
1 'polypeptide(L)'
;MTKVPKYWNKAKKYLSKKDETISKLIKSYESPSETILTTRRDIFFSLCKSIIGQQISVAAANSVFLKFKKKCKNKINAKTVSKLTFTQLKSCG
;
A
#
# COMPACT_ATOMS: atom_id res chain seq x y z
N MET A 1 9.54 -3.37 -5.80
CA MET A 1 10.21 -3.27 -4.50
C MET A 1 9.70 -2.10 -3.68
N THR A 2 9.53 -2.32 -2.39
CA THR A 2 9.18 -1.25 -1.45
C THR A 2 10.44 -0.69 -0.82
N LYS A 3 10.46 0.63 -0.60
CA LYS A 3 11.59 1.30 0.06
C LYS A 3 11.08 2.28 1.10
N VAL A 4 11.80 2.38 2.22
CA VAL A 4 11.54 3.42 3.21
C VAL A 4 11.96 4.77 2.61
N PRO A 5 11.12 5.83 2.69
CA PRO A 5 11.52 7.13 2.18
C PRO A 5 12.80 7.64 2.86
N LYS A 6 13.69 8.22 2.07
CA LYS A 6 14.95 8.75 2.58
C LYS A 6 14.76 9.81 3.67
N TYR A 7 13.67 10.54 3.63
CA TYR A 7 13.38 11.61 4.59
C TYR A 7 12.77 11.12 5.89
N TRP A 8 12.45 9.82 6.04
CA TRP A 8 11.64 9.31 7.15
C TRP A 8 12.21 9.68 8.53
N ASN A 9 13.47 9.35 8.78
CA ASN A 9 14.10 9.64 10.06
C ASN A 9 14.27 11.14 10.31
N LYS A 10 14.59 11.90 9.26
CA LYS A 10 14.71 13.35 9.35
C LYS A 10 13.37 14.01 9.67
N ALA A 11 12.30 13.52 9.06
CA ALA A 11 10.94 14.00 9.33
C ALA A 11 10.53 13.71 10.76
N LYS A 12 10.79 12.52 11.28
CA LYS A 12 10.49 12.18 12.69
C LYS A 12 11.23 13.10 13.65
N LYS A 13 12.52 13.36 13.41
CA LYS A 13 13.32 14.28 14.23
C LYS A 13 12.75 15.69 14.22
N TYR A 14 12.43 16.19 13.04
CA TYR A 14 11.88 17.53 12.86
C TYR A 14 10.56 17.69 13.60
N LEU A 15 9.63 16.76 13.40
CA LEU A 15 8.31 16.80 14.04
C LEU A 15 8.41 16.67 15.55
N SER A 16 9.31 15.83 16.06
CA SER A 16 9.54 15.66 17.50
C SER A 16 10.01 16.93 18.17
N LYS A 17 10.77 17.77 17.46
CA LYS A 17 11.24 19.07 18.00
C LYS A 17 10.15 20.14 17.95
N LYS A 18 9.22 20.04 17.00
CA LYS A 18 8.20 21.07 16.77
C LYS A 18 6.95 20.89 17.60
N ASP A 19 6.62 19.66 17.97
CA ASP A 19 5.38 19.37 18.67
C ASP A 19 5.59 18.26 19.70
N GLU A 20 5.29 18.59 20.96
CA GLU A 20 5.47 17.65 22.08
C GLU A 20 4.54 16.46 22.00
N THR A 21 3.28 16.67 21.58
CA THR A 21 2.30 15.60 21.43
C THR A 21 2.72 14.62 20.33
N ILE A 22 3.17 15.13 19.20
CA ILE A 22 3.68 14.29 18.10
C ILE A 22 4.94 13.55 18.54
N SER A 23 5.82 14.19 19.32
CA SER A 23 7.01 13.55 19.87
C SER A 23 6.64 12.33 20.71
N LYS A 24 5.65 12.45 21.58
CA LYS A 24 5.16 11.35 22.40
C LYS A 24 4.57 10.22 21.57
N LEU A 25 3.79 10.56 20.53
CA LEU A 25 3.22 9.56 19.61
C LEU A 25 4.32 8.81 18.86
N ILE A 26 5.32 9.51 18.36
CA ILE A 26 6.44 8.87 17.65
C ILE A 26 7.15 7.88 18.57
N LYS A 27 7.45 8.27 19.80
CA LYS A 27 8.10 7.38 20.78
C LYS A 27 7.26 6.14 21.09
N SER A 28 5.91 6.30 21.17
CA SER A 28 5.01 5.19 21.45
C SER A 28 4.99 4.15 20.34
N TYR A 29 5.20 4.55 19.09
CA TYR A 29 5.11 3.69 17.92
C TYR A 29 6.47 3.30 17.33
N GLU A 30 7.57 3.69 17.95
CA GLU A 30 8.89 3.25 17.53
C GLU A 30 9.11 1.76 17.81
N SER A 31 10.16 1.21 17.22
CA SER A 31 10.53 -0.20 17.33
C SER A 31 10.13 -0.88 18.67
N PRO A 32 9.68 -2.15 18.65
CA PRO A 32 9.66 -3.05 17.48
C PRO A 32 8.42 -2.93 16.58
N SER A 33 7.41 -2.16 16.98
CA SER A 33 6.12 -2.11 16.31
C SER A 33 5.95 -0.96 15.30
N GLU A 34 7.04 -0.27 14.95
CA GLU A 34 6.98 0.87 14.03
C GLU A 34 6.47 0.44 12.65
N THR A 35 5.37 1.07 12.21
CA THR A 35 4.84 0.91 10.86
C THR A 35 5.34 2.08 10.01
N ILE A 36 6.16 1.78 9.02
CA ILE A 36 6.81 2.79 8.18
C ILE A 36 6.11 2.84 6.83
N LEU A 37 5.82 4.05 6.35
CA LEU A 37 5.36 4.25 4.98
C LEU A 37 6.48 3.87 4.02
N THR A 38 6.14 3.06 3.03
CA THR A 38 7.10 2.61 2.03
C THR A 38 6.67 3.06 0.64
N THR A 39 7.65 3.20 -0.25
CA THR A 39 7.40 3.55 -1.65
C THR A 39 7.57 2.31 -2.54
N ARG A 40 6.87 2.29 -3.66
CA ARG A 40 6.98 1.25 -4.67
C ARG A 40 7.42 1.86 -5.99
N ARG A 41 8.22 1.11 -6.76
CA ARG A 41 8.64 1.54 -8.09
C ARG A 41 7.61 1.22 -9.17
N ASP A 42 6.83 0.15 -8.99
CA ASP A 42 5.82 -0.26 -9.96
C ASP A 42 4.57 0.60 -9.82
N ILE A 43 4.46 1.60 -10.67
CA ILE A 43 3.36 2.57 -10.65
C ILE A 43 2.04 1.90 -11.00
N PHE A 44 2.01 1.04 -12.00
CA PHE A 44 0.78 0.35 -12.41
C PHE A 44 0.25 -0.55 -11.29
N PHE A 45 1.12 -1.32 -10.66
CA PHE A 45 0.76 -2.15 -9.51
C PHE A 45 0.17 -1.31 -8.38
N SER A 46 0.82 -0.20 -8.07
CA SER A 46 0.37 0.71 -6.99
C SER A 46 -1.00 1.31 -7.29
N LEU A 47 -1.26 1.70 -8.54
CA LEU A 47 -2.55 2.21 -8.97
C LEU A 47 -3.65 1.14 -8.86
N CYS A 48 -3.39 -0.07 -9.31
CA CYS A 48 -4.35 -1.18 -9.21
C CYS A 48 -4.69 -1.45 -7.74
N LYS A 49 -3.68 -1.52 -6.89
CA LYS A 49 -3.88 -1.77 -5.46
C LYS A 49 -4.68 -0.65 -4.80
N SER A 50 -4.41 0.61 -5.15
CA SER A 50 -5.13 1.77 -4.62
C SER A 50 -6.60 1.78 -5.03
N ILE A 51 -6.88 1.50 -6.30
CA ILE A 51 -8.25 1.47 -6.82
C ILE A 51 -9.05 0.35 -6.15
N ILE A 52 -8.47 -0.85 -6.07
CA ILE A 52 -9.13 -2.00 -5.44
C ILE A 52 -9.43 -1.73 -3.97
N GLY A 53 -8.57 -0.98 -3.28
CA GLY A 53 -8.73 -0.67 -1.87
C GLY A 53 -9.71 0.45 -1.54
N GLN A 54 -10.27 1.14 -2.56
CA GLN A 54 -11.19 2.25 -2.31
C GLN A 54 -12.51 1.78 -1.72
N GLN A 55 -13.00 2.50 -0.70
CA GLN A 55 -14.32 2.32 -0.09
C GLN A 55 -14.57 0.95 0.58
N ILE A 56 -13.54 0.17 0.83
CA ILE A 56 -13.68 -1.11 1.53
C ILE A 56 -12.62 -1.22 2.65
N SER A 57 -12.82 -2.16 3.57
CA SER A 57 -11.86 -2.39 4.65
C SER A 57 -10.53 -2.93 4.12
N VAL A 58 -9.47 -2.83 4.93
CA VAL A 58 -8.16 -3.37 4.57
C VAL A 58 -8.23 -4.88 4.34
N ALA A 59 -8.95 -5.61 5.20
CA ALA A 59 -9.11 -7.06 5.06
C ALA A 59 -9.83 -7.43 3.76
N ALA A 60 -10.94 -6.73 3.44
CA ALA A 60 -11.66 -6.93 2.19
C ALA A 60 -10.79 -6.60 0.97
N ALA A 61 -10.06 -5.48 1.02
CA ALA A 61 -9.17 -5.07 -0.06
C ALA A 61 -8.09 -6.12 -0.32
N ASN A 62 -7.48 -6.67 0.72
CA ASN A 62 -6.47 -7.72 0.58
C ASN A 62 -7.07 -8.98 -0.07
N SER A 63 -8.26 -9.39 0.34
CA SER A 63 -8.95 -10.55 -0.24
C SER A 63 -9.22 -10.36 -1.73
N VAL A 64 -9.80 -9.22 -2.10
CA VAL A 64 -10.09 -8.87 -3.50
C VAL A 64 -8.80 -8.81 -4.31
N PHE A 65 -7.77 -8.19 -3.77
CA PHE A 65 -6.49 -8.04 -4.45
C PHE A 65 -5.83 -9.40 -4.73
N LEU A 66 -5.89 -10.34 -3.78
CA LEU A 66 -5.36 -11.69 -3.99
C LEU A 66 -6.07 -12.42 -5.13
N LYS A 67 -7.39 -12.29 -5.20
CA LYS A 67 -8.17 -12.87 -6.31
C LYS A 67 -7.81 -12.23 -7.65
N PHE A 68 -7.67 -10.90 -7.67
CA PHE A 68 -7.23 -10.16 -8.85
C PHE A 68 -5.85 -10.61 -9.32
N LYS A 69 -4.92 -10.74 -8.41
CA LYS A 69 -3.56 -11.20 -8.70
C LYS A 69 -3.55 -12.59 -9.33
N LYS A 70 -4.41 -13.51 -8.83
CA LYS A 70 -4.56 -14.84 -9.41
C LYS A 70 -5.12 -14.78 -10.84
N LYS A 71 -6.09 -13.91 -11.10
CA LYS A 71 -6.62 -13.71 -12.45
C LYS A 71 -5.55 -13.20 -13.42
N CYS A 72 -4.61 -12.42 -12.93
CA CYS A 72 -3.49 -11.92 -13.71
C CYS A 72 -2.33 -12.93 -13.80
N LYS A 73 -2.47 -14.13 -13.26
CA LYS A 73 -1.42 -15.16 -13.21
C LYS A 73 -0.14 -14.63 -12.55
N ASN A 74 -0.31 -13.87 -11.46
CA ASN A 74 0.75 -13.24 -10.69
C ASN A 74 1.58 -12.17 -11.44
N LYS A 75 1.11 -11.72 -12.60
CA LYS A 75 1.73 -10.66 -13.39
C LYS A 75 0.77 -9.50 -13.54
N ILE A 76 0.89 -8.53 -12.66
CA ILE A 76 0.02 -7.34 -12.69
C ILE A 76 0.71 -6.25 -13.52
N ASN A 77 0.30 -6.13 -14.77
CA ASN A 77 0.74 -5.08 -15.69
C ASN A 77 -0.41 -4.73 -16.64
N ALA A 78 -0.27 -3.61 -17.34
CA ALA A 78 -1.32 -3.10 -18.22
C ALA A 78 -1.74 -4.13 -19.27
N LYS A 79 -0.78 -4.83 -19.86
CA LYS A 79 -1.04 -5.84 -20.89
C LYS A 79 -1.86 -7.00 -20.35
N THR A 80 -1.49 -7.54 -19.20
CA THR A 80 -2.20 -8.68 -18.58
C THR A 80 -3.60 -8.27 -18.16
N VAL A 81 -3.76 -7.12 -17.52
CA VAL A 81 -5.07 -6.63 -17.06
C VAL A 81 -5.99 -6.33 -18.25
N SER A 82 -5.46 -5.79 -19.34
CA SER A 82 -6.27 -5.50 -20.54
C SER A 82 -6.88 -6.73 -21.17
N LYS A 83 -6.33 -7.90 -20.93
CA LYS A 83 -6.84 -9.18 -21.43
C LYS A 83 -7.94 -9.79 -20.56
N LEU A 84 -8.17 -9.27 -19.37
CA LEU A 84 -9.22 -9.76 -18.49
C LEU A 84 -10.58 -9.28 -18.98
N THR A 85 -11.58 -10.18 -18.93
CA THR A 85 -12.96 -9.84 -19.26
C THR A 85 -13.63 -9.14 -18.07
N PHE A 86 -14.72 -8.43 -18.34
CA PHE A 86 -15.54 -7.82 -17.28
C PHE A 86 -15.99 -8.86 -16.25
N THR A 87 -16.42 -10.04 -16.72
CA THR A 87 -16.84 -11.14 -15.84
C THR A 87 -15.72 -11.61 -14.93
N GLN A 88 -14.51 -11.74 -15.46
CA GLN A 88 -13.34 -12.12 -14.66
C GLN A 88 -13.02 -11.08 -13.58
N LEU A 89 -13.05 -9.80 -13.93
CA LEU A 89 -12.83 -8.72 -12.97
C LEU A 89 -13.91 -8.69 -11.89
N LYS A 90 -15.17 -8.81 -12.28
CA LYS A 90 -16.31 -8.83 -11.36
C LYS A 90 -16.24 -10.00 -10.37
N SER A 91 -15.71 -11.15 -10.80
CA SER A 91 -15.59 -12.32 -9.94
C SER A 91 -14.62 -12.15 -8.78
N CYS A 92 -13.77 -11.13 -8.80
CA CYS A 92 -12.85 -10.85 -7.71
C CYS A 92 -13.53 -10.21 -6.50
N GLY A 93 -14.71 -9.65 -6.69
CA GLY A 93 -15.45 -9.01 -5.60
C GLY A 93 -15.87 -7.58 -5.86
#